data_ea8d88a751b5fc2d8494143f57e967af
#
_entry.id   ea8d88a751b5fc2d8494143f57e967af
#
_cell.length_a   1.000
_cell.length_b   1.000
_cell.length_c   1.000
_cell.angle_alpha   90.00
_cell.angle_beta   90.00
_cell.angle_gamma   90.00
#
_symmetry.space_group_name_H-M   'P 1'
#
loop_
_entity.id
_entity.type
_entity.pdbx_description
1 polymer ?
#
loop_
_entity_poly.entity_id
_entity_poly.type
_entity_poly.pdbx_seq_one_letter_code
_entity_poly.pdbx_strand_id
1 'polypeptide(L)'
;MSDKEIRTGIPLEIRADDGGEIRVSGYAAVFGEETNIGGMFTEVIQRGAFTNAIGRDDVVFLINHEGLPLARTRSGTLTLTEDERGLYMDAMLDPTDPDVRSIVPKMKRGDLDKMSFAFRPVRQKWDDKAAIPKRMIEEAQLFDVSIVTTPAYDGTEIGLRSLQAHREAQAKSQAARRMRMKAKAHGIEERNEYLLPIQQEPQIVSGSVNEINMQNAVENWHLGPEVASSDPAANGEYWAMMADVWSINEAEARRQLCANCAYFNNTPEMMRAMEDIPQTPFDVDGGGRGWCEKLDFICHNLRVCQAWERKEFVSDE
;
A
#
# COMPACT_ATOMS: atom_id res chain seq x y z
N MET A 1 -9.55 3.09 11.53
CA MET A 1 -8.48 2.60 12.44
C MET A 1 -7.39 2.00 11.57
N SER A 2 -6.13 2.36 11.81
CA SER A 2 -4.98 2.00 10.95
C SER A 2 -4.80 0.48 10.88
N ASP A 3 -4.76 -0.09 9.65
CA ASP A 3 -4.40 -1.49 9.39
C ASP A 3 -2.88 -1.73 9.49
N LYS A 4 -2.18 -0.83 10.21
CA LYS A 4 -0.74 -0.86 10.40
C LYS A 4 -0.37 -1.98 11.36
N GLU A 5 0.39 -2.97 10.87
CA GLU A 5 0.90 -4.10 11.65
C GLU A 5 2.36 -3.85 12.05
N ILE A 6 2.74 -4.30 13.24
CA ILE A 6 4.10 -4.16 13.76
C ILE A 6 4.69 -5.55 13.96
N ARG A 7 5.94 -5.74 13.54
CA ARG A 7 6.71 -6.96 13.77
C ARG A 7 8.10 -6.61 14.25
N THR A 8 8.61 -7.38 15.18
CA THR A 8 9.94 -7.24 15.74
C THR A 8 10.89 -8.18 15.05
N GLY A 9 12.06 -7.66 14.71
CA GLY A 9 13.12 -8.37 14.02
C GLY A 9 14.35 -8.60 14.92
N ILE A 10 15.48 -8.64 14.32
CA ILE A 10 16.78 -9.15 14.75
C ILE A 10 17.59 -8.06 15.47
N PRO A 11 18.66 -8.47 16.21
CA PRO A 11 19.60 -7.55 16.82
C PRO A 11 20.25 -6.57 15.84
N LEU A 12 20.43 -5.35 16.30
CA LEU A 12 20.98 -4.21 15.58
C LEU A 12 22.51 -4.20 15.67
N GLU A 13 23.19 -3.76 14.60
CA GLU A 13 24.60 -3.41 14.62
C GLU A 13 24.78 -1.89 14.66
N ILE A 14 25.60 -1.41 15.62
CA ILE A 14 25.96 -0.01 15.72
C ILE A 14 27.40 0.15 15.28
N ARG A 15 27.63 1.02 14.30
CA ARG A 15 28.96 1.46 13.89
C ARG A 15 29.04 2.96 14.16
N ALA A 16 29.84 3.34 15.16
CA ALA A 16 30.25 4.74 15.31
C ALA A 16 31.59 4.90 14.63
N ASP A 17 31.64 5.74 13.61
CA ASP A 17 32.88 6.08 12.93
C ASP A 17 33.61 7.19 13.72
N ASP A 18 34.98 7.17 13.76
CA ASP A 18 35.79 8.17 14.44
C ASP A 18 35.68 9.57 13.79
N GLY A 19 34.98 9.68 12.66
CA GLY A 19 34.69 10.92 11.93
C GLY A 19 33.54 11.76 12.44
N GLY A 20 32.87 11.36 13.53
CA GLY A 20 31.72 12.09 14.10
C GLY A 20 30.37 11.74 13.51
N GLU A 21 30.30 10.91 12.50
CA GLU A 21 29.04 10.36 11.98
C GLU A 21 28.62 9.12 12.80
N ILE A 22 27.34 9.04 13.10
CA ILE A 22 26.75 7.89 13.79
C ILE A 22 25.95 7.09 12.78
N ARG A 23 26.39 5.89 12.45
CA ARG A 23 25.66 4.95 11.59
C ARG A 23 25.05 3.84 12.42
N VAL A 24 23.78 3.54 12.12
CA VAL A 24 23.02 2.47 12.73
C VAL A 24 22.49 1.60 11.61
N SER A 25 22.81 0.30 11.63
CA SER A 25 22.39 -0.61 10.59
C SER A 25 21.97 -1.97 11.13
N GLY A 26 21.11 -2.67 10.39
CA GLY A 26 20.63 -4.00 10.77
C GLY A 26 19.45 -4.45 9.94
N TYR A 27 18.94 -5.64 10.24
CA TYR A 27 17.77 -6.18 9.56
C TYR A 27 16.50 -5.79 10.32
N ALA A 28 15.63 -5.04 9.67
CA ALA A 28 14.31 -4.72 10.21
C ALA A 28 13.34 -5.91 10.10
N ALA A 29 13.50 -6.74 9.05
CA ALA A 29 12.75 -7.98 8.86
C ALA A 29 13.65 -9.08 8.27
N VAL A 30 13.32 -10.34 8.55
CA VAL A 30 14.00 -11.52 7.97
C VAL A 30 13.02 -12.36 7.18
N PHE A 31 13.48 -12.85 6.04
CA PHE A 31 12.68 -13.69 5.16
C PHE A 31 12.68 -15.15 5.59
N GLY A 32 11.56 -15.82 5.33
CA GLY A 32 11.43 -17.25 5.51
C GLY A 32 11.33 -17.73 6.97
N GLU A 33 11.51 -16.85 7.96
CA GLU A 33 11.35 -17.21 9.37
C GLU A 33 9.88 -17.23 9.78
N GLU A 34 9.47 -18.31 10.44
CA GLU A 34 8.11 -18.43 10.96
C GLU A 34 8.00 -17.73 12.31
N THR A 35 7.16 -16.69 12.36
CA THR A 35 6.85 -15.97 13.59
C THR A 35 5.48 -16.39 14.10
N ASN A 36 5.38 -16.80 15.36
CA ASN A 36 4.11 -17.14 16.00
C ASN A 36 3.38 -15.86 16.42
N ILE A 37 2.21 -15.63 15.89
CA ILE A 37 1.38 -14.46 16.19
C ILE A 37 0.31 -14.84 17.23
N GLY A 38 0.69 -14.67 18.49
CA GLY A 38 -0.21 -14.87 19.65
C GLY A 38 -0.78 -16.29 19.78
N GLY A 39 -0.11 -17.32 19.24
CA GLY A 39 -0.60 -18.69 19.23
C GLY A 39 -1.75 -18.97 18.26
N MET A 40 -2.16 -17.97 17.48
CA MET A 40 -3.32 -18.04 16.59
C MET A 40 -2.97 -18.50 15.18
N PHE A 41 -1.85 -18.04 14.65
CA PHE A 41 -1.30 -18.43 13.36
C PHE A 41 0.22 -18.18 13.34
N THR A 42 0.89 -18.78 12.36
CA THR A 42 2.27 -18.44 12.05
C THR A 42 2.33 -17.49 10.86
N GLU A 43 3.29 -16.58 10.86
CA GLU A 43 3.51 -15.63 9.77
C GLU A 43 4.91 -15.76 9.21
N VAL A 44 5.02 -15.63 7.89
CA VAL A 44 6.30 -15.63 7.17
C VAL A 44 6.31 -14.45 6.21
N ILE A 45 7.38 -13.66 6.27
CA ILE A 45 7.64 -12.64 5.25
C ILE A 45 8.38 -13.31 4.09
N GLN A 46 7.82 -13.23 2.90
CA GLN A 46 8.42 -13.81 1.70
C GLN A 46 9.51 -12.90 1.14
N ARG A 47 10.52 -13.51 0.50
CA ARG A 47 11.51 -12.75 -0.27
C ARG A 47 10.80 -11.94 -1.36
N GLY A 48 11.20 -10.67 -1.55
CA GLY A 48 10.56 -9.76 -2.49
C GLY A 48 9.39 -8.96 -1.90
N ALA A 49 9.02 -9.22 -0.63
CA ALA A 49 7.87 -8.56 0.00
C ALA A 49 8.00 -7.04 0.09
N PHE A 50 9.21 -6.50 0.11
CA PHE A 50 9.49 -5.08 0.26
C PHE A 50 10.05 -4.43 -1.01
N THR A 51 10.26 -5.17 -2.09
CA THR A 51 10.90 -4.66 -3.33
C THR A 51 10.18 -3.42 -3.85
N ASN A 52 8.85 -3.45 -3.92
CA ASN A 52 8.06 -2.29 -4.38
C ASN A 52 8.02 -1.16 -3.33
N ALA A 53 8.01 -1.50 -2.03
CA ALA A 53 7.97 -0.54 -0.95
C ALA A 53 9.23 0.33 -0.89
N ILE A 54 10.43 -0.27 -1.08
CA ILE A 54 11.72 0.43 -1.02
C ILE A 54 11.79 1.58 -2.03
N GLY A 55 11.22 1.42 -3.22
CA GLY A 55 11.23 2.46 -4.26
C GLY A 55 10.07 3.46 -4.18
N ARG A 56 9.01 3.13 -3.44
CA ARG A 56 7.75 3.88 -3.42
C ARG A 56 7.49 4.59 -2.10
N ASP A 57 7.76 3.90 -0.98
CA ASP A 57 7.29 4.34 0.33
C ASP A 57 8.30 5.29 1.00
N ASP A 58 7.78 6.33 1.62
CA ASP A 58 8.58 7.25 2.43
C ASP A 58 8.63 6.73 3.87
N VAL A 59 9.70 6.03 4.19
CA VAL A 59 9.87 5.31 5.45
C VAL A 59 10.72 6.13 6.43
N VAL A 60 10.30 6.14 7.69
CA VAL A 60 11.00 6.83 8.77
C VAL A 60 11.67 5.84 9.72
N PHE A 61 12.80 6.26 10.34
CA PHE A 61 13.42 5.53 11.43
C PHE A 61 13.02 6.18 12.76
N LEU A 62 12.39 5.39 13.64
CA LEU A 62 11.80 5.87 14.90
C LEU A 62 12.34 5.12 16.11
N ILE A 63 11.93 5.60 17.30
CA ILE A 63 12.06 4.91 18.58
C ILE A 63 10.67 4.41 18.98
N ASN A 64 10.51 3.10 19.22
CA ASN A 64 9.25 2.48 19.64
C ASN A 64 8.04 2.84 18.74
N HIS A 65 8.24 3.06 17.44
CA HIS A 65 7.21 3.47 16.47
C HIS A 65 6.53 4.82 16.75
N GLU A 66 7.17 5.68 17.53
CA GLU A 66 6.61 6.95 17.99
C GLU A 66 7.64 8.09 17.88
N GLY A 67 7.15 9.33 17.99
CA GLY A 67 7.98 10.53 18.09
C GLY A 67 8.44 11.09 16.75
N LEU A 68 9.52 11.88 16.80
CA LEU A 68 10.13 12.48 15.63
C LEU A 68 11.10 11.50 14.95
N PRO A 69 11.23 11.54 13.63
CA PRO A 69 12.12 10.63 12.92
C PRO A 69 13.58 10.96 13.18
N LEU A 70 14.36 9.94 13.51
CA LEU A 70 15.81 10.00 13.61
C LEU A 70 16.49 10.02 12.24
N ALA A 71 15.89 9.38 11.26
CA ALA A 71 16.29 9.32 9.86
C ALA A 71 15.09 9.03 8.97
N ARG A 72 15.20 9.29 7.65
CA ARG A 72 14.09 9.13 6.72
C ARG A 72 14.59 8.83 5.30
N THR A 73 13.88 8.01 4.55
CA THR A 73 14.23 7.68 3.17
C THR A 73 14.20 8.93 2.27
N ARG A 74 13.17 9.76 2.40
CA ARG A 74 12.99 10.99 1.60
C ARG A 74 14.12 12.00 1.79
N SER A 75 14.71 12.10 2.97
CA SER A 75 15.86 12.98 3.25
C SER A 75 17.20 12.36 2.88
N GLY A 76 17.22 11.09 2.48
CA GLY A 76 18.45 10.34 2.17
C GLY A 76 19.26 9.94 3.41
N THR A 77 18.72 10.14 4.61
CA THR A 77 19.40 9.76 5.87
C THR A 77 19.11 8.33 6.30
N LEU A 78 18.10 7.70 5.69
CA LEU A 78 17.76 6.27 5.83
C LEU A 78 17.83 5.60 4.45
N THR A 79 18.58 4.51 4.36
CA THR A 79 18.61 3.64 3.18
C THR A 79 18.04 2.28 3.54
N LEU A 80 17.12 1.79 2.72
CA LEU A 80 16.56 0.44 2.83
C LEU A 80 16.98 -0.38 1.62
N THR A 81 17.41 -1.60 1.85
CA THR A 81 17.76 -2.56 0.80
C THR A 81 17.20 -3.93 1.15
N GLU A 82 16.86 -4.69 0.12
CA GLU A 82 16.41 -6.06 0.26
C GLU A 82 17.51 -6.99 -0.26
N ASP A 83 17.93 -7.95 0.55
CA ASP A 83 18.90 -8.96 0.18
C ASP A 83 18.34 -10.39 0.37
N GLU A 84 19.22 -11.40 0.32
CA GLU A 84 18.82 -12.80 0.52
C GLU A 84 18.30 -13.09 1.94
N ARG A 85 18.72 -12.31 2.94
CA ARG A 85 18.37 -12.49 4.34
C ARG A 85 17.09 -11.75 4.71
N GLY A 86 16.88 -10.51 4.21
CA GLY A 86 15.74 -9.72 4.62
C GLY A 86 15.77 -8.28 4.17
N LEU A 87 15.01 -7.44 4.91
CA LEU A 87 15.00 -6.00 4.77
C LEU A 87 16.11 -5.41 5.64
N TYR A 88 17.18 -4.97 5.01
CA TYR A 88 18.30 -4.29 5.65
C TYR A 88 18.10 -2.79 5.64
N MET A 89 18.38 -2.14 6.78
CA MET A 89 18.37 -0.69 6.92
C MET A 89 19.76 -0.18 7.26
N ASP A 90 20.10 1.00 6.77
CA ASP A 90 21.28 1.78 7.12
C ASP A 90 20.87 3.24 7.33
N ALA A 91 21.02 3.74 8.55
CA ALA A 91 20.63 5.08 8.93
C ALA A 91 21.85 5.89 9.37
N MET A 92 21.97 7.10 8.83
CA MET A 92 22.94 8.11 9.24
C MET A 92 22.25 9.08 10.20
N LEU A 93 22.72 9.11 11.45
CA LEU A 93 22.12 9.89 12.52
C LEU A 93 22.92 11.15 12.81
N ASP A 94 22.21 12.25 13.08
CA ASP A 94 22.82 13.53 13.46
C ASP A 94 23.28 13.48 14.93
N PRO A 95 24.57 13.58 15.22
CA PRO A 95 25.10 13.57 16.60
C PRO A 95 24.69 14.82 17.41
N THR A 96 24.19 15.86 16.75
CA THR A 96 23.71 17.07 17.45
C THR A 96 22.27 16.95 17.91
N ASP A 97 21.50 15.97 17.36
CA ASP A 97 20.13 15.70 17.75
C ASP A 97 20.05 15.19 19.20
N PRO A 98 19.23 15.82 20.08
CA PRO A 98 19.06 15.39 21.46
C PRO A 98 18.58 13.94 21.59
N ASP A 99 17.69 13.48 20.71
CA ASP A 99 17.16 12.12 20.73
C ASP A 99 18.25 11.11 20.37
N VAL A 100 19.06 11.41 19.36
CA VAL A 100 20.22 10.59 18.99
C VAL A 100 21.21 10.51 20.14
N ARG A 101 21.52 11.63 20.79
CA ARG A 101 22.41 11.65 21.99
C ARG A 101 21.85 10.83 23.13
N SER A 102 20.53 10.78 23.29
CA SER A 102 19.87 10.00 24.32
C SER A 102 19.93 8.49 24.05
N ILE A 103 19.75 8.06 22.81
CA ILE A 103 19.62 6.62 22.48
C ILE A 103 20.97 5.94 22.23
N VAL A 104 21.94 6.61 21.63
CA VAL A 104 23.22 5.98 21.24
C VAL A 104 23.95 5.31 22.40
N PRO A 105 24.06 5.93 23.61
CA PRO A 105 24.63 5.24 24.76
C PRO A 105 23.86 4.00 25.21
N LYS A 106 22.52 4.01 25.04
CA LYS A 106 21.66 2.88 25.40
C LYS A 106 21.83 1.73 24.38
N MET A 107 21.93 2.06 23.10
CA MET A 107 22.24 1.10 22.05
C MET A 107 23.61 0.44 22.27
N LYS A 108 24.66 1.25 22.57
CA LYS A 108 26.01 0.73 22.81
C LYS A 108 26.09 -0.21 24.02
N ARG A 109 25.24 -0.03 25.04
CA ARG A 109 25.14 -0.90 26.19
C ARG A 109 24.25 -2.12 25.98
N GLY A 110 23.51 -2.17 24.88
CA GLY A 110 22.54 -3.24 24.59
C GLY A 110 21.19 -3.06 25.29
N ASP A 111 20.87 -1.87 25.82
CA ASP A 111 19.53 -1.58 26.37
C ASP A 111 18.48 -1.43 25.26
N LEU A 112 18.95 -1.07 24.06
CA LEU A 112 18.20 -0.95 22.82
C LEU A 112 18.94 -1.73 21.72
N ASP A 113 18.55 -2.96 21.48
CA ASP A 113 19.28 -3.90 20.62
C ASP A 113 18.38 -4.55 19.54
N LYS A 114 17.10 -4.20 19.50
CA LYS A 114 16.15 -4.88 18.61
C LYS A 114 15.48 -3.90 17.64
N MET A 115 15.35 -4.39 16.40
CA MET A 115 14.63 -3.70 15.34
C MET A 115 13.19 -4.19 15.27
N SER A 116 12.34 -3.30 14.82
CA SER A 116 10.95 -3.56 14.51
C SER A 116 10.58 -2.83 13.22
N PHE A 117 9.56 -3.27 12.53
CA PHE A 117 9.03 -2.56 11.36
C PHE A 117 7.50 -2.51 11.40
N ALA A 118 6.96 -1.45 10.86
CA ALA A 118 5.54 -1.26 10.74
C ALA A 118 5.13 -1.27 9.27
N PHE A 119 4.14 -2.08 8.96
CA PHE A 119 3.72 -2.34 7.59
C PHE A 119 2.22 -2.56 7.48
N ARG A 120 1.74 -2.56 6.26
CA ARG A 120 0.41 -3.06 5.87
C ARG A 120 0.60 -4.10 4.78
N PRO A 121 0.01 -5.30 4.90
CA PRO A 121 0.06 -6.28 3.83
C PRO A 121 -0.73 -5.80 2.61
N VAL A 122 -0.09 -5.79 1.45
CA VAL A 122 -0.70 -5.49 0.14
C VAL A 122 -1.13 -6.78 -0.53
N ARG A 123 -0.25 -7.80 -0.47
CA ARG A 123 -0.56 -9.14 -0.97
C ARG A 123 -0.12 -10.19 0.03
N GLN A 124 -1.02 -11.12 0.32
CA GLN A 124 -0.81 -12.19 1.29
C GLN A 124 -1.50 -13.47 0.87
N LYS A 125 -0.96 -14.61 1.32
CA LYS A 125 -1.58 -15.92 1.18
C LYS A 125 -1.74 -16.61 2.53
N TRP A 126 -2.77 -17.43 2.65
CA TRP A 126 -3.00 -18.26 3.82
C TRP A 126 -2.97 -19.74 3.46
N ASP A 127 -2.32 -20.53 4.31
CA ASP A 127 -2.38 -21.99 4.28
C ASP A 127 -3.06 -22.50 5.54
N ASP A 128 -4.29 -22.98 5.38
CA ASP A 128 -5.14 -23.51 6.47
C ASP A 128 -5.05 -25.03 6.60
N LYS A 129 -4.13 -25.68 5.90
CA LYS A 129 -4.01 -27.16 5.95
C LYS A 129 -3.31 -27.64 7.22
N ALA A 130 -2.51 -26.81 7.86
CA ALA A 130 -1.85 -27.12 9.12
C ALA A 130 -2.80 -26.91 10.30
N ALA A 131 -2.47 -27.49 11.45
CA ALA A 131 -3.24 -27.30 12.70
C ALA A 131 -3.28 -25.84 13.13
N ILE A 132 -2.25 -25.08 12.87
CA ILE A 132 -2.16 -23.63 13.04
C ILE A 132 -2.06 -23.03 11.65
N PRO A 133 -2.98 -22.10 11.25
CA PRO A 133 -2.93 -21.46 9.95
C PRO A 133 -1.59 -20.73 9.72
N LYS A 134 -1.10 -20.72 8.49
CA LYS A 134 0.13 -20.04 8.12
C LYS A 134 -0.17 -18.90 7.16
N ARG A 135 0.24 -17.69 7.53
CA ARG A 135 0.14 -16.48 6.71
C ARG A 135 1.46 -16.22 6.01
N MET A 136 1.43 -16.00 4.73
CA MET A 136 2.60 -15.62 3.92
C MET A 136 2.39 -14.21 3.39
N ILE A 137 3.23 -13.27 3.80
CA ILE A 137 3.23 -11.89 3.28
C ILE A 137 4.09 -11.87 2.02
N GLU A 138 3.46 -11.64 0.88
CA GLU A 138 4.12 -11.60 -0.44
C GLU A 138 4.47 -10.18 -0.88
N GLU A 139 3.71 -9.18 -0.39
CA GLU A 139 3.97 -7.78 -0.64
C GLU A 139 3.46 -6.93 0.52
N ALA A 140 4.24 -5.93 0.92
CA ALA A 140 3.94 -5.04 2.02
C ALA A 140 4.15 -3.57 1.63
N GLN A 141 3.36 -2.68 2.24
CA GLN A 141 3.63 -1.26 2.32
C GLN A 141 4.36 -0.99 3.63
N LEU A 142 5.45 -0.22 3.58
CA LEU A 142 6.23 0.16 4.77
C LEU A 142 5.85 1.55 5.26
N PHE A 143 5.81 1.72 6.58
CA PHE A 143 5.59 3.00 7.23
C PHE A 143 6.82 3.46 8.00
N ASP A 144 7.36 2.60 8.84
CA ASP A 144 8.56 2.89 9.61
C ASP A 144 9.37 1.62 9.90
N VAL A 145 10.64 1.84 10.18
CA VAL A 145 11.51 0.92 10.88
C VAL A 145 11.88 1.56 12.21
N SER A 146 11.98 0.78 13.29
CA SER A 146 12.15 1.34 14.62
C SER A 146 13.12 0.53 15.44
N ILE A 147 13.89 1.24 16.27
CA ILE A 147 14.56 0.60 17.39
C ILE A 147 13.58 0.52 18.56
N VAL A 148 13.48 -0.65 19.18
CA VAL A 148 12.47 -0.90 20.23
C VAL A 148 13.09 -1.40 21.53
N THR A 149 12.50 -0.94 22.65
CA THR A 149 12.89 -1.36 24.01
C THR A 149 12.36 -2.75 24.34
N THR A 150 11.18 -3.07 23.87
CA THR A 150 10.52 -4.34 24.07
C THR A 150 9.99 -4.83 22.74
N PRO A 151 10.21 -6.10 22.37
CA PRO A 151 9.60 -6.68 21.21
C PRO A 151 8.07 -6.55 21.32
N ALA A 152 7.46 -5.79 20.43
CA ALA A 152 6.02 -5.66 20.42
C ALA A 152 5.39 -6.98 19.98
N TYR A 153 4.78 -7.70 20.93
CA TYR A 153 3.84 -8.77 20.67
C TYR A 153 2.40 -8.23 20.49
N ASP A 154 2.23 -6.93 20.30
CA ASP A 154 0.94 -6.25 20.15
C ASP A 154 0.21 -6.61 18.83
N GLY A 155 0.77 -7.53 18.05
CA GLY A 155 0.11 -8.13 16.88
C GLY A 155 -1.15 -8.94 17.18
N THR A 156 -1.49 -9.15 18.46
CA THR A 156 -2.58 -10.06 18.86
C THR A 156 -3.95 -9.55 18.38
N GLU A 157 -4.26 -8.29 18.54
CA GLU A 157 -5.56 -7.73 18.15
C GLU A 157 -5.68 -7.54 16.63
N ILE A 158 -4.65 -7.04 15.98
CA ILE A 158 -4.60 -6.87 14.53
C ILE A 158 -4.46 -8.23 13.85
N GLY A 159 -3.68 -9.14 14.43
CA GLY A 159 -3.57 -10.51 13.97
C GLY A 159 -4.92 -11.25 14.04
N LEU A 160 -5.69 -11.08 15.12
CA LEU A 160 -7.04 -11.60 15.24
C LEU A 160 -7.97 -11.10 14.14
N ARG A 161 -7.93 -9.80 13.82
CA ARG A 161 -8.73 -9.22 12.74
C ARG A 161 -8.35 -9.79 11.37
N SER A 162 -7.06 -9.92 11.09
CA SER A 162 -6.56 -10.53 9.84
C SER A 162 -7.01 -11.99 9.70
N LEU A 163 -6.92 -12.79 10.77
CA LEU A 163 -7.38 -14.17 10.78
C LEU A 163 -8.91 -14.26 10.65
N GLN A 164 -9.65 -13.38 11.32
CA GLN A 164 -11.10 -13.32 11.24
C GLN A 164 -11.56 -12.95 9.83
N ALA A 165 -10.98 -11.93 9.23
CA ALA A 165 -11.27 -11.54 7.84
C ALA A 165 -11.00 -12.68 6.85
N HIS A 166 -9.89 -13.41 7.03
CA HIS A 166 -9.59 -14.60 6.24
C HIS A 166 -10.66 -15.70 6.40
N ARG A 167 -11.06 -16.02 7.64
CA ARG A 167 -12.11 -17.03 7.92
C ARG A 167 -13.46 -16.64 7.34
N GLU A 168 -13.83 -15.35 7.42
CA GLU A 168 -15.07 -14.85 6.83
C GLU A 168 -15.07 -14.96 5.29
N ALA A 169 -13.95 -14.59 4.65
CA ALA A 169 -13.78 -14.77 3.21
C ALA A 169 -13.86 -16.25 2.80
N GLN A 170 -13.24 -17.14 3.57
CA GLN A 170 -13.31 -18.57 3.34
C GLN A 170 -14.74 -19.12 3.51
N ALA A 171 -15.46 -18.71 4.54
CA ALA A 171 -16.85 -19.11 4.77
C ALA A 171 -17.78 -18.66 3.64
N LYS A 172 -17.63 -17.41 3.16
CA LYS A 172 -18.34 -16.86 1.99
C LYS A 172 -18.07 -17.70 0.74
N SER A 173 -16.81 -18.03 0.47
CA SER A 173 -16.40 -18.87 -0.67
C SER A 173 -16.98 -20.28 -0.61
N GLN A 174 -16.97 -20.92 0.58
CA GLN A 174 -17.54 -22.26 0.78
C GLN A 174 -19.08 -22.25 0.63
N ALA A 175 -19.76 -21.22 1.13
CA ALA A 175 -21.20 -21.05 0.97
C ALA A 175 -21.59 -20.92 -0.50
N ALA A 176 -20.87 -20.10 -1.26
CA ALA A 176 -21.07 -19.95 -2.71
C ALA A 176 -20.85 -21.27 -3.46
N ARG A 177 -19.80 -22.03 -3.12
CA ARG A 177 -19.53 -23.36 -3.68
C ARG A 177 -20.66 -24.34 -3.38
N ARG A 178 -21.18 -24.35 -2.14
CA ARG A 178 -22.33 -25.21 -1.74
C ARG A 178 -23.59 -24.85 -2.52
N MET A 179 -23.87 -23.55 -2.74
CA MET A 179 -25.00 -23.10 -3.55
C MET A 179 -24.88 -23.57 -5.01
N ARG A 180 -23.69 -23.42 -5.63
CA ARG A 180 -23.45 -23.95 -6.98
C ARG A 180 -23.65 -25.46 -7.08
N MET A 181 -23.16 -26.23 -6.10
CA MET A 181 -23.37 -27.67 -6.08
C MET A 181 -24.85 -28.04 -5.94
N LYS A 182 -25.62 -27.32 -5.11
CA LYS A 182 -27.06 -27.52 -4.96
C LYS A 182 -27.81 -27.18 -6.27
N ALA A 183 -27.50 -26.06 -6.89
CA ALA A 183 -28.09 -25.66 -8.17
C ALA A 183 -27.85 -26.73 -9.24
N LYS A 184 -26.63 -27.23 -9.36
CA LYS A 184 -26.25 -28.30 -10.29
C LYS A 184 -26.99 -29.62 -9.99
N ALA A 185 -27.15 -29.97 -8.73
CA ALA A 185 -27.89 -31.18 -8.30
C ALA A 185 -29.40 -31.12 -8.59
N HIS A 186 -29.99 -29.92 -8.72
CA HIS A 186 -31.40 -29.71 -9.05
C HIS A 186 -31.64 -29.48 -10.54
N GLY A 187 -30.63 -29.75 -11.41
CA GLY A 187 -30.77 -29.61 -12.85
C GLY A 187 -30.99 -28.18 -13.36
N ILE A 188 -30.65 -27.20 -12.49
CA ILE A 188 -30.59 -25.81 -12.91
C ILE A 188 -29.31 -25.68 -13.71
N GLU A 189 -29.42 -25.78 -15.06
CA GLU A 189 -28.33 -25.41 -15.96
C GLU A 189 -27.96 -23.97 -15.66
N GLU A 190 -26.71 -23.74 -15.28
CA GLU A 190 -26.14 -22.39 -15.21
C GLU A 190 -26.28 -21.80 -16.62
N ARG A 191 -27.28 -20.95 -16.84
CA ARG A 191 -27.18 -19.97 -17.90
C ARG A 191 -26.01 -19.10 -17.53
N ASN A 192 -24.95 -19.24 -18.30
CA ASN A 192 -23.64 -18.62 -18.07
C ASN A 192 -23.66 -17.08 -18.12
N GLU A 193 -24.89 -16.50 -18.14
CA GLU A 193 -25.11 -15.08 -18.37
C GLU A 193 -25.26 -14.21 -17.12
N TYR A 194 -25.37 -14.81 -15.89
CA TYR A 194 -25.64 -14.00 -14.69
C TYR A 194 -24.97 -14.44 -13.39
N LEU A 195 -24.02 -15.37 -13.43
CA LEU A 195 -23.11 -15.54 -12.29
C LEU A 195 -21.89 -14.66 -12.54
N LEU A 196 -22.09 -13.36 -12.37
CA LEU A 196 -20.96 -12.46 -12.08
C LEU A 196 -20.13 -13.11 -10.99
N PRO A 197 -18.79 -13.12 -11.10
CA PRO A 197 -17.94 -13.49 -9.98
C PRO A 197 -18.45 -12.71 -8.78
N ILE A 198 -18.50 -13.33 -7.60
CA ILE A 198 -18.77 -12.59 -6.36
C ILE A 198 -17.66 -11.56 -6.34
N GLN A 199 -17.99 -10.36 -6.77
CA GLN A 199 -17.09 -9.24 -6.76
C GLN A 199 -16.75 -9.05 -5.29
N GLN A 200 -15.48 -9.14 -4.98
CA GLN A 200 -14.98 -8.57 -3.73
C GLN A 200 -15.52 -7.15 -3.72
N GLU A 201 -16.18 -6.77 -2.62
CA GLU A 201 -16.60 -5.37 -2.48
C GLU A 201 -15.37 -4.51 -2.79
N PRO A 202 -15.51 -3.52 -3.68
CA PRO A 202 -14.37 -2.73 -4.08
C PRO A 202 -13.72 -2.15 -2.83
N GLN A 203 -12.43 -2.40 -2.67
CA GLN A 203 -11.67 -1.86 -1.54
C GLN A 203 -11.33 -0.42 -1.86
N ILE A 204 -11.94 0.50 -1.15
CA ILE A 204 -11.62 1.93 -1.23
C ILE A 204 -10.92 2.37 0.05
N VAL A 205 -10.08 3.39 -0.07
CA VAL A 205 -9.41 4.01 1.08
C VAL A 205 -10.36 4.95 1.83
N SER A 206 -10.03 5.31 3.07
CA SER A 206 -10.79 6.33 3.82
C SER A 206 -10.74 7.70 3.13
N GLY A 207 -11.70 8.57 3.42
CA GLY A 207 -11.76 9.91 2.81
C GLY A 207 -10.47 10.72 3.00
N SER A 208 -9.82 10.64 4.17
CA SER A 208 -8.54 11.32 4.42
C SER A 208 -7.38 10.74 3.60
N VAL A 209 -7.33 9.44 3.38
CA VAL A 209 -6.32 8.80 2.53
C VAL A 209 -6.60 9.11 1.06
N ASN A 210 -7.88 9.14 0.65
CA ASN A 210 -8.28 9.58 -0.68
C ASN A 210 -7.76 10.99 -1.00
N GLU A 211 -7.89 11.92 -0.05
CA GLU A 211 -7.43 13.30 -0.20
C GLU A 211 -5.91 13.39 -0.34
N ILE A 212 -5.16 12.62 0.46
CA ILE A 212 -3.69 12.52 0.36
C ILE A 212 -3.28 11.92 -0.99
N ASN A 213 -3.93 10.85 -1.43
CA ASN A 213 -3.61 10.18 -2.69
C ASN A 213 -3.94 11.09 -3.90
N MET A 214 -5.05 11.84 -3.84
CA MET A 214 -5.40 12.83 -4.85
C MET A 214 -4.36 13.95 -4.91
N GLN A 215 -3.94 14.50 -3.76
CA GLN A 215 -2.89 15.51 -3.69
C GLN A 215 -1.58 15.00 -4.29
N ASN A 216 -1.18 13.77 -3.94
CA ASN A 216 -0.02 13.13 -4.53
C ASN A 216 -0.15 12.95 -6.06
N ALA A 217 -1.34 12.62 -6.55
CA ALA A 217 -1.59 12.51 -7.98
C ALA A 217 -1.46 13.87 -8.69
N VAL A 218 -1.90 14.96 -8.07
CA VAL A 218 -1.72 16.34 -8.59
C VAL A 218 -0.24 16.71 -8.64
N GLU A 219 0.48 16.51 -7.54
CA GLU A 219 1.87 16.97 -7.38
C GLU A 219 2.89 16.13 -8.17
N ASN A 220 2.71 14.82 -8.21
CA ASN A 220 3.72 13.89 -8.74
C ASN A 220 3.32 13.18 -10.03
N TRP A 221 2.04 13.22 -10.41
CA TRP A 221 1.51 12.54 -11.60
C TRP A 221 0.77 13.48 -12.54
N HIS A 222 0.88 14.81 -12.33
CA HIS A 222 0.23 15.82 -13.14
C HIS A 222 -1.27 15.61 -13.33
N LEU A 223 -1.97 15.15 -12.27
CA LEU A 223 -3.42 14.99 -12.33
C LEU A 223 -4.10 16.34 -12.58
N GLY A 224 -4.88 16.41 -13.63
CA GLY A 224 -5.58 17.64 -14.02
C GLY A 224 -6.49 17.43 -15.24
N PRO A 225 -6.93 18.53 -15.83
CA PRO A 225 -6.77 19.92 -15.36
C PRO A 225 -7.57 20.21 -14.06
N GLU A 226 -7.21 21.26 -13.32
CA GLU A 226 -7.86 21.63 -12.06
C GLU A 226 -9.35 21.93 -12.30
N VAL A 227 -9.67 22.73 -13.32
CA VAL A 227 -11.02 22.97 -13.80
C VAL A 227 -11.20 22.22 -15.11
N ALA A 228 -11.68 20.98 -15.02
CA ALA A 228 -11.89 20.16 -16.20
C ALA A 228 -13.09 20.65 -17.02
N SER A 229 -13.03 20.53 -18.33
CA SER A 229 -14.07 20.99 -19.24
C SER A 229 -14.25 20.01 -20.40
N SER A 230 -15.49 19.84 -20.83
CA SER A 230 -15.80 19.15 -22.07
C SER A 230 -15.54 20.01 -23.34
N ASP A 231 -15.21 21.29 -23.16
CA ASP A 231 -14.83 22.17 -24.28
C ASP A 231 -13.42 21.76 -24.80
N PRO A 232 -13.32 21.35 -26.07
CA PRO A 232 -12.05 20.96 -26.66
C PRO A 232 -10.98 22.08 -26.69
N ALA A 233 -11.38 23.35 -26.58
CA ALA A 233 -10.45 24.49 -26.55
C ALA A 233 -9.95 24.85 -25.15
N ALA A 234 -10.57 24.30 -24.09
CA ALA A 234 -10.20 24.61 -22.72
C ALA A 234 -8.84 24.00 -22.32
N ASN A 235 -8.19 24.62 -21.33
CA ASN A 235 -6.99 24.08 -20.67
C ASN A 235 -5.79 23.83 -21.61
N GLY A 236 -5.56 24.72 -22.59
CA GLY A 236 -4.51 24.55 -23.58
C GLY A 236 -3.11 24.35 -22.98
N GLU A 237 -2.74 25.12 -21.94
CA GLU A 237 -1.44 25.00 -21.27
C GLU A 237 -1.26 23.62 -20.62
N TYR A 238 -2.29 23.11 -19.96
CA TYR A 238 -2.25 21.76 -19.37
C TYR A 238 -2.06 20.69 -20.44
N TRP A 239 -2.80 20.75 -21.53
CA TRP A 239 -2.73 19.74 -22.59
C TRP A 239 -1.42 19.82 -23.38
N ALA A 240 -0.85 21.01 -23.56
CA ALA A 240 0.48 21.16 -24.13
C ALA A 240 1.55 20.51 -23.22
N MET A 241 1.49 20.75 -21.91
CA MET A 241 2.36 20.09 -20.93
C MET A 241 2.23 18.56 -20.98
N MET A 242 1.01 18.02 -21.01
CA MET A 242 0.79 16.58 -21.06
C MET A 242 1.25 15.96 -22.38
N ALA A 243 1.15 16.69 -23.47
CA ALA A 243 1.69 16.28 -24.77
C ALA A 243 3.23 16.13 -24.71
N ASP A 244 3.91 17.05 -24.07
CA ASP A 244 5.35 16.98 -23.83
C ASP A 244 5.74 15.80 -22.92
N VAL A 245 5.01 15.61 -21.83
CA VAL A 245 5.23 14.50 -20.88
C VAL A 245 5.14 13.15 -21.57
N TRP A 246 4.19 12.96 -22.48
CA TRP A 246 4.01 11.71 -23.22
C TRP A 246 4.73 11.66 -24.56
N SER A 247 5.38 12.75 -24.99
CA SER A 247 6.04 12.87 -26.30
C SER A 247 5.09 12.59 -27.47
N ILE A 248 3.87 13.15 -27.39
CA ILE A 248 2.81 13.06 -28.40
C ILE A 248 2.30 14.45 -28.79
N ASN A 249 1.40 14.54 -29.77
CA ASN A 249 0.77 15.82 -30.08
C ASN A 249 -0.40 16.14 -29.13
N GLU A 250 -0.72 17.44 -28.97
CA GLU A 250 -1.77 17.91 -28.06
C GLU A 250 -3.16 17.33 -28.38
N ALA A 251 -3.49 17.17 -29.66
CA ALA A 251 -4.77 16.57 -30.03
C ALA A 251 -4.91 15.11 -29.61
N GLU A 252 -3.81 14.40 -29.54
CA GLU A 252 -3.76 13.04 -29.02
C GLU A 252 -3.79 13.03 -27.48
N ALA A 253 -3.06 13.94 -26.81
CA ALA A 253 -3.09 14.08 -25.37
C ALA A 253 -4.51 14.35 -24.86
N ARG A 254 -5.27 15.20 -25.50
CA ARG A 254 -6.68 15.52 -25.18
C ARG A 254 -7.65 14.34 -25.30
N ARG A 255 -7.28 13.27 -25.97
CA ARG A 255 -8.08 12.04 -26.06
C ARG A 255 -7.81 11.07 -24.91
N GLN A 256 -6.74 11.29 -24.18
CA GLN A 256 -6.35 10.46 -23.03
C GLN A 256 -7.02 11.00 -21.77
N LEU A 257 -8.17 10.43 -21.42
CA LEU A 257 -8.96 10.84 -20.26
C LEU A 257 -9.10 9.66 -19.29
N CYS A 258 -9.37 9.93 -18.03
CA CYS A 258 -9.72 8.88 -17.08
C CYS A 258 -10.89 8.03 -17.57
N ALA A 259 -11.85 8.62 -18.29
CA ALA A 259 -12.97 7.90 -18.89
C ALA A 259 -12.55 6.68 -19.76
N ASN A 260 -11.39 6.74 -20.41
CA ASN A 260 -10.86 5.66 -21.25
C ASN A 260 -9.53 5.08 -20.74
N CYS A 261 -9.22 5.30 -19.47
CA CYS A 261 -8.07 4.75 -18.76
C CYS A 261 -8.37 3.34 -18.28
N ALA A 262 -7.39 2.44 -18.39
CA ALA A 262 -7.48 1.07 -17.91
C ALA A 262 -7.74 0.97 -16.40
N TYR A 263 -7.29 1.96 -15.64
CA TYR A 263 -7.42 2.02 -14.17
C TYR A 263 -8.67 2.76 -13.69
N PHE A 264 -9.53 3.25 -14.57
CA PHE A 264 -10.75 3.97 -14.19
C PHE A 264 -11.91 3.01 -13.98
N ASN A 265 -12.30 2.83 -12.73
CA ASN A 265 -13.41 1.98 -12.34
C ASN A 265 -14.62 2.82 -11.90
N ASN A 266 -15.67 2.80 -12.71
CA ASN A 266 -16.95 3.46 -12.44
C ASN A 266 -18.13 2.46 -12.44
N THR A 267 -17.86 1.20 -12.10
CA THR A 267 -18.91 0.18 -11.97
C THR A 267 -19.91 0.57 -10.88
N PRO A 268 -21.16 0.11 -10.96
CA PRO A 268 -22.18 0.41 -9.95
C PRO A 268 -21.75 0.01 -8.52
N GLU A 269 -20.96 -1.04 -8.39
CA GLU A 269 -20.41 -1.51 -7.13
C GLU A 269 -19.38 -0.51 -6.56
N MET A 270 -18.47 -0.04 -7.41
CA MET A 270 -17.48 0.96 -7.03
C MET A 270 -18.15 2.29 -6.68
N MET A 271 -19.15 2.70 -7.45
CA MET A 271 -19.91 3.92 -7.16
C MET A 271 -20.61 3.86 -5.80
N ARG A 272 -21.21 2.72 -5.44
CA ARG A 272 -21.79 2.53 -4.09
C ARG A 272 -20.72 2.57 -3.00
N ALA A 273 -19.57 1.94 -3.22
CA ALA A 273 -18.48 1.96 -2.25
C ALA A 273 -17.95 3.38 -1.96
N MET A 274 -17.99 4.27 -2.96
CA MET A 274 -17.54 5.67 -2.82
C MET A 274 -18.62 6.62 -2.26
N GLU A 275 -19.84 6.16 -2.01
CA GLU A 275 -20.98 7.01 -1.65
C GLU A 275 -20.73 7.80 -0.34
N ASP A 276 -20.09 7.15 0.63
CA ASP A 276 -19.78 7.75 1.93
C ASP A 276 -18.56 8.68 1.94
N ILE A 277 -17.82 8.77 0.82
CA ILE A 277 -16.68 9.70 0.72
C ILE A 277 -17.19 11.09 0.34
N PRO A 278 -16.99 12.12 1.19
CA PRO A 278 -17.46 13.46 0.93
C PRO A 278 -16.95 14.02 -0.41
N GLN A 279 -17.77 14.84 -1.05
CA GLN A 279 -17.33 15.58 -2.24
C GLN A 279 -16.34 16.68 -1.83
N THR A 280 -15.30 16.83 -2.62
CA THR A 280 -14.29 17.89 -2.51
C THR A 280 -14.56 18.97 -3.57
N PRO A 281 -13.97 20.16 -3.46
CA PRO A 281 -14.03 21.16 -4.55
C PRO A 281 -13.53 20.60 -5.90
N PHE A 282 -12.64 19.63 -5.86
CA PHE A 282 -12.10 18.96 -7.06
C PHE A 282 -13.16 18.09 -7.78
N ASP A 283 -14.22 17.70 -7.10
CA ASP A 283 -15.33 16.92 -7.69
C ASP A 283 -16.24 17.77 -8.61
N VAL A 284 -16.34 19.08 -8.35
CA VAL A 284 -17.35 19.94 -8.97
C VAL A 284 -17.20 20.03 -10.50
N ASP A 285 -15.95 20.13 -11.00
CA ASP A 285 -15.67 20.36 -12.41
C ASP A 285 -15.02 19.15 -13.09
N GLY A 286 -14.90 18.02 -12.41
CA GLY A 286 -14.21 16.81 -12.90
C GLY A 286 -15.03 15.93 -13.82
N GLY A 287 -16.34 16.14 -13.91
CA GLY A 287 -17.29 15.24 -14.56
C GLY A 287 -17.69 14.07 -13.64
N GLY A 288 -18.00 12.91 -14.23
CA GLY A 288 -18.41 11.73 -13.47
C GLY A 288 -17.29 11.13 -12.63
N ARG A 289 -17.61 10.82 -11.37
CA ARG A 289 -16.67 10.15 -10.44
C ARG A 289 -16.36 8.72 -10.87
N GLY A 290 -15.19 8.24 -10.51
CA GLY A 290 -14.76 6.86 -10.58
C GLY A 290 -13.55 6.64 -9.68
N TRP A 291 -13.15 5.41 -9.51
CA TRP A 291 -11.99 5.03 -8.71
C TRP A 291 -10.77 4.82 -9.59
N CYS A 292 -9.63 5.40 -9.25
CA CYS A 292 -8.35 5.08 -9.87
C CYS A 292 -7.73 3.86 -9.16
N GLU A 293 -7.77 2.70 -9.78
CA GLU A 293 -7.21 1.46 -9.21
C GLU A 293 -5.68 1.45 -9.12
N LYS A 294 -5.00 2.36 -9.80
CA LYS A 294 -3.53 2.48 -9.77
C LYS A 294 -3.01 3.37 -8.65
N LEU A 295 -3.74 4.42 -8.32
CA LEU A 295 -3.30 5.44 -7.38
C LEU A 295 -4.24 5.56 -6.14
N ASP A 296 -5.25 4.70 -6.04
CA ASP A 296 -6.16 4.53 -4.91
C ASP A 296 -6.83 5.84 -4.46
N PHE A 297 -7.50 6.53 -5.40
CA PHE A 297 -8.27 7.74 -5.09
C PHE A 297 -9.46 7.92 -6.03
N ILE A 298 -10.39 8.80 -5.65
CA ILE A 298 -11.52 9.20 -6.51
C ILE A 298 -11.00 10.12 -7.61
N CYS A 299 -11.04 9.64 -8.84
CA CYS A 299 -10.74 10.42 -10.04
C CYS A 299 -12.02 10.72 -10.84
N HIS A 300 -11.88 11.52 -11.87
CA HIS A 300 -13.01 12.03 -12.64
C HIS A 300 -12.80 11.82 -14.13
N ASN A 301 -13.86 11.50 -14.84
CA ASN A 301 -13.81 11.08 -16.24
C ASN A 301 -13.23 12.12 -17.22
N LEU A 302 -13.31 13.43 -16.91
CA LEU A 302 -12.76 14.53 -17.72
C LEU A 302 -11.33 14.93 -17.37
N ARG A 303 -10.71 14.28 -16.40
CA ARG A 303 -9.31 14.48 -16.01
C ARG A 303 -8.42 13.38 -16.56
N VAL A 304 -7.12 13.58 -16.38
CA VAL A 304 -6.11 12.58 -16.70
C VAL A 304 -4.87 12.82 -15.84
N CYS A 305 -4.02 11.80 -15.70
CA CYS A 305 -2.70 11.94 -15.10
C CYS A 305 -1.65 11.20 -15.95
N GLN A 306 -0.38 11.43 -15.65
CA GLN A 306 0.73 10.80 -16.37
C GLN A 306 0.68 9.26 -16.35
N ALA A 307 0.02 8.66 -15.36
CA ALA A 307 -0.12 7.22 -15.23
C ALA A 307 -1.17 6.59 -16.16
N TRP A 308 -1.79 7.39 -17.06
CA TRP A 308 -2.81 6.91 -17.97
C TRP A 308 -2.31 5.77 -18.86
N GLU A 309 -3.12 4.73 -18.99
CA GLU A 309 -2.94 3.62 -19.90
C GLU A 309 -4.25 3.35 -20.65
N ARG A 310 -4.17 2.98 -21.92
CA ARG A 310 -5.35 2.74 -22.74
C ARG A 310 -6.12 1.53 -22.22
N LYS A 311 -7.42 1.68 -22.04
CA LYS A 311 -8.32 0.56 -21.77
C LYS A 311 -8.40 -0.34 -23.01
N GLU A 312 -7.93 -1.59 -22.90
CA GLU A 312 -8.13 -2.58 -23.95
C GLU A 312 -9.60 -3.02 -23.93
N PHE A 313 -10.29 -2.76 -25.02
CA PHE A 313 -11.61 -3.37 -25.23
C PHE A 313 -11.37 -4.80 -25.69
N VAL A 314 -11.76 -5.77 -24.86
CA VAL A 314 -11.88 -7.14 -25.33
C VAL A 314 -13.02 -7.13 -26.35
N SER A 315 -12.69 -7.27 -27.62
CA SER A 315 -13.70 -7.52 -28.66
C SER A 315 -14.21 -8.95 -28.40
N ASP A 316 -15.46 -9.06 -27.98
CA ASP A 316 -16.17 -10.33 -28.00
C ASP A 316 -16.28 -10.75 -29.49
N GLU A 317 -15.43 -11.68 -29.91
CA GLU A 317 -15.59 -12.49 -31.11
C GLU A 317 -16.39 -13.77 -30.79
#